data_df9582cf0e4b100a6d54277e8868b389
#
_entry.id   df9582cf0e4b100a6d54277e8868b389
#
_cell.length_a   1.000
_cell.length_b   1.000
_cell.length_c   1.000
_cell.angle_alpha   90.00
_cell.angle_beta   90.00
_cell.angle_gamma   90.00
#
_symmetry.space_group_name_H-M   'P 1'
#
loop_
_entity.id
_entity.type
_entity.pdbx_description
1 polymer ?
#
loop_
_entity_poly.entity_id
_entity_poly.type
_entity_poly.pdbx_seq_one_letter_code
_entity_poly.pdbx_strand_id
1 'polypeptide(L)'
;DVNWMTAGRGIAHSERTDAAKRDRVNPLSGIQSWLALPRDQEETAPAFVHHPAATLPTAEDGGMRLRLVAGTGWGLRSPVVVSSPLFYADAQLAPGARLPLPVEHEERGAYVVQGGVEVAGVR
;
A
#
# COMPACT_ATOMS: atom_id res chain seq x y z
N ASP A 1 5.06 -6.13 5.16
CA ASP A 1 5.39 -5.00 6.03
C ASP A 1 5.22 -3.69 5.25
N VAL A 2 4.99 -2.60 5.95
CA VAL A 2 4.92 -1.26 5.36
C VAL A 2 5.82 -0.32 6.16
N ASN A 3 6.67 0.41 5.47
CA ASN A 3 7.39 1.54 6.01
C ASN A 3 6.69 2.81 5.53
N TRP A 4 6.05 3.53 6.45
CA TRP A 4 5.34 4.75 6.14
C TRP A 4 6.17 5.95 6.56
N MET A 5 6.56 6.76 5.58
CA MET A 5 7.37 7.95 5.81
C MET A 5 6.57 9.19 5.44
N THR A 6 6.48 10.12 6.37
CA THR A 6 5.98 11.46 6.12
C THR A 6 7.18 12.39 6.04
N ALA A 7 7.47 12.91 4.86
CA ALA A 7 8.63 13.78 4.67
C ALA A 7 8.41 15.15 5.34
N GLY A 8 7.23 15.75 5.17
CA GLY A 8 6.93 17.07 5.70
C GLY A 8 8.02 18.07 5.29
N ARG A 9 8.51 18.86 6.25
CA ARG A 9 9.60 19.83 6.01
C ARG A 9 10.97 19.19 5.75
N GLY A 10 11.06 17.90 5.58
CA GLY A 10 12.25 17.17 5.17
C GLY A 10 12.55 15.97 6.08
N ILE A 11 12.89 14.83 5.48
CA ILE A 11 13.35 13.62 6.14
C ILE A 11 14.54 13.04 5.38
N ALA A 12 15.54 12.61 6.12
CA ALA A 12 16.65 11.81 5.57
C ALA A 12 16.55 10.38 6.12
N HIS A 13 16.79 9.39 5.28
CA HIS A 13 16.80 7.98 5.67
C HIS A 13 17.89 7.21 4.92
N SER A 14 18.17 6.03 5.39
CA SER A 14 19.04 5.08 4.69
C SER A 14 18.42 3.69 4.71
N GLU A 15 18.56 2.95 3.62
CA GLU A 15 18.17 1.56 3.52
C GLU A 15 19.42 0.69 3.53
N ARG A 16 19.47 -0.26 4.46
CA ARG A 16 20.63 -1.16 4.59
C ARG A 16 20.16 -2.58 4.82
N THR A 17 20.74 -3.49 4.06
CA THR A 17 20.58 -4.91 4.35
C THR A 17 21.27 -5.25 5.67
N ASP A 18 20.57 -6.00 6.52
CA ASP A 18 21.14 -6.56 7.75
C ASP A 18 22.47 -7.24 7.47
N ALA A 19 23.48 -6.98 8.33
CA ALA A 19 24.83 -7.53 8.17
C ALA A 19 24.84 -9.06 8.05
N ALA A 20 23.97 -9.75 8.80
CA ALA A 20 23.84 -11.20 8.77
C ALA A 20 23.26 -11.76 7.45
N LYS A 21 22.71 -10.88 6.60
CA LYS A 21 22.09 -11.24 5.33
C LYS A 21 22.87 -10.76 4.11
N ARG A 22 23.95 -9.99 4.30
CA ARG A 22 24.69 -9.38 3.18
C ARG A 22 25.40 -10.39 2.28
N ASP A 23 25.83 -11.51 2.85
CA ASP A 23 26.58 -12.55 2.15
C ASP A 23 25.68 -13.59 1.46
N ARG A 24 24.37 -13.34 1.40
CA ARG A 24 23.38 -14.23 0.78
C ARG A 24 22.64 -13.51 -0.30
N VAL A 25 22.24 -14.27 -1.34
CA VAL A 25 21.25 -13.78 -2.29
C VAL A 25 19.90 -13.70 -1.56
N ASN A 26 19.48 -12.49 -1.24
CA ASN A 26 18.20 -12.24 -0.59
C ASN A 26 17.25 -11.63 -1.65
N PRO A 27 16.25 -12.38 -2.14
CA PRO A 27 15.26 -11.79 -3.01
C PRO A 27 14.47 -10.72 -2.21
N LEU A 28 14.50 -9.50 -2.69
CA LEU A 28 13.71 -8.41 -2.18
C LEU A 28 12.63 -8.09 -3.21
N SER A 29 11.39 -8.06 -2.76
CA SER A 29 10.25 -7.63 -3.56
C SER A 29 9.47 -6.56 -2.81
N GLY A 30 9.20 -5.46 -3.46
CA GLY A 30 8.46 -4.34 -2.86
C GLY A 30 8.09 -3.30 -3.90
N ILE A 31 7.21 -2.41 -3.51
CA ILE A 31 6.82 -1.23 -4.28
C ILE A 31 7.05 -0.02 -3.41
N GLN A 32 7.67 1.00 -3.97
CA GLN A 32 7.74 2.33 -3.38
C GLN A 32 6.70 3.22 -4.09
N SER A 33 5.82 3.83 -3.29
CA SER A 33 4.80 4.74 -3.78
C SER A 33 4.95 6.09 -3.11
N TRP A 34 4.61 7.16 -3.85
CA TRP A 34 4.60 8.52 -3.35
C TRP A 34 3.17 9.01 -3.27
N LEU A 35 2.83 9.63 -2.12
CA LEU A 35 1.56 10.29 -1.91
C LEU A 35 1.83 11.75 -1.55
N ALA A 36 1.16 12.67 -2.25
CA ALA A 36 1.25 14.08 -1.91
C ALA A 36 0.53 14.35 -0.59
N LEU A 37 1.17 15.14 0.27
CA LEU A 37 0.49 15.70 1.44
C LEU A 37 -0.50 16.80 1.02
N PRO A 38 -1.60 16.99 1.75
CA PRO A 38 -2.40 18.18 1.62
C PRO A 38 -1.55 19.44 1.81
N ARG A 39 -1.89 20.51 1.07
CA ARG A 39 -1.08 21.72 1.03
C ARG A 39 -0.83 22.35 2.40
N ASP A 40 -1.80 22.27 3.28
CA ASP A 40 -1.71 22.77 4.66
C ASP A 40 -0.86 21.89 5.57
N GLN A 41 -0.43 20.71 5.11
CA GLN A 41 0.39 19.76 5.84
C GLN A 41 1.76 19.49 5.20
N GLU A 42 2.11 20.19 4.12
CA GLU A 42 3.40 20.01 3.43
C GLU A 42 4.60 20.24 4.36
N GLU A 43 4.50 21.19 5.28
CA GLU A 43 5.55 21.55 6.24
C GLU A 43 5.40 20.88 7.63
N THR A 44 4.63 19.80 7.72
CA THR A 44 4.46 19.08 8.98
C THR A 44 5.78 18.48 9.48
N ALA A 45 5.81 18.02 10.73
CA ALA A 45 6.97 17.33 11.28
C ALA A 45 7.20 16.00 10.53
N PRO A 46 8.44 15.66 10.16
CA PRO A 46 8.75 14.38 9.56
C PRO A 46 8.47 13.23 10.51
N ALA A 47 8.04 12.09 9.96
CA ALA A 47 7.77 10.89 10.73
C ALA A 47 8.14 9.63 9.94
N PHE A 48 8.51 8.57 10.66
CA PHE A 48 8.72 7.23 10.13
C PHE A 48 8.03 6.22 11.04
N VAL A 49 7.17 5.40 10.47
CA VAL A 49 6.46 4.33 11.20
C VAL A 49 6.56 3.02 10.42
N HIS A 50 7.05 1.98 11.09
CA HIS A 50 7.02 0.63 10.56
C HIS A 50 5.74 -0.08 10.98
N HIS A 51 5.03 -0.67 10.02
CA HIS A 51 3.85 -1.50 10.26
C HIS A 51 4.14 -2.93 9.81
N PRO A 52 4.24 -3.89 10.76
CA PRO A 52 4.36 -5.30 10.43
C PRO A 52 3.17 -5.80 9.60
N ALA A 53 3.40 -6.72 8.68
CA ALA A 53 2.34 -7.27 7.83
C ALA A 53 1.16 -7.84 8.61
N ALA A 54 1.40 -8.39 9.80
CA ALA A 54 0.36 -8.94 10.67
C ALA A 54 -0.59 -7.89 11.26
N THR A 55 -0.21 -6.61 11.25
CA THR A 55 -1.06 -5.51 11.73
C THR A 55 -1.97 -4.93 10.66
N LEU A 56 -1.73 -5.28 9.40
CA LEU A 56 -2.50 -4.77 8.27
C LEU A 56 -3.75 -5.64 8.06
N PRO A 57 -4.93 -5.03 7.96
CA PRO A 57 -6.17 -5.79 7.78
C PRO A 57 -6.23 -6.48 6.41
N THR A 58 -6.82 -7.66 6.39
CA THR A 58 -6.98 -8.50 5.19
C THR A 58 -8.43 -8.91 5.01
N ALA A 59 -8.81 -9.15 3.77
CA ALA A 59 -10.06 -9.80 3.40
C ALA A 59 -9.78 -10.90 2.36
N GLU A 60 -10.56 -11.97 2.41
CA GLU A 60 -10.52 -13.06 1.45
C GLU A 60 -11.94 -13.45 1.06
N ASP A 61 -12.21 -13.49 -0.23
CA ASP A 61 -13.50 -13.90 -0.77
C ASP A 61 -13.39 -14.30 -2.24
N GLY A 62 -14.09 -15.35 -2.66
CA GLY A 62 -14.25 -15.73 -4.08
C GLY A 62 -12.95 -15.83 -4.90
N GLY A 63 -11.84 -16.26 -4.28
CA GLY A 63 -10.52 -16.31 -4.92
C GLY A 63 -9.78 -14.99 -4.93
N MET A 64 -10.27 -13.98 -4.25
CA MET A 64 -9.59 -12.71 -3.98
C MET A 64 -8.98 -12.76 -2.57
N ARG A 65 -7.75 -12.31 -2.46
CA ARG A 65 -7.08 -12.00 -1.21
C ARG A 65 -6.58 -10.58 -1.26
N LEU A 66 -7.02 -9.75 -0.31
CA LEU A 66 -6.70 -8.34 -0.24
C LEU A 66 -6.04 -8.02 1.11
N ARG A 67 -5.04 -7.14 1.08
CA ARG A 67 -4.46 -6.50 2.25
C ARG A 67 -4.58 -4.99 2.10
N LEU A 68 -5.28 -4.35 3.02
CA LEU A 68 -5.37 -2.89 3.03
C LEU A 68 -4.10 -2.31 3.67
N VAL A 69 -3.27 -1.66 2.85
CA VAL A 69 -1.99 -1.07 3.24
C VAL A 69 -2.21 0.26 3.96
N ALA A 70 -3.03 1.16 3.41
CA ALA A 70 -3.31 2.46 4.01
C ALA A 70 -4.75 2.91 3.74
N GLY A 71 -5.28 3.73 4.64
CA GLY A 71 -6.60 4.35 4.52
C GLY A 71 -7.77 3.41 4.81
N THR A 72 -8.87 3.55 4.08
CA THR A 72 -10.12 2.80 4.29
C THR A 72 -10.68 2.27 2.98
N GLY A 73 -11.27 1.07 3.01
CA GLY A 73 -11.94 0.45 1.88
C GLY A 73 -12.42 -0.96 2.24
N TRP A 74 -13.40 -1.48 1.54
CA TRP A 74 -13.98 -2.83 1.76
C TRP A 74 -14.43 -3.08 3.20
N GLY A 75 -14.89 -2.03 3.91
CA GLY A 75 -15.24 -2.11 5.33
C GLY A 75 -14.04 -2.23 6.28
N LEU A 76 -12.83 -2.14 5.77
CA LEU A 76 -11.58 -2.22 6.53
C LEU A 76 -11.00 -0.82 6.78
N ARG A 77 -10.19 -0.71 7.85
CA ARG A 77 -9.39 0.47 8.16
C ARG A 77 -7.96 0.05 8.50
N SER A 78 -7.00 0.60 7.78
CA SER A 78 -5.58 0.40 8.07
C SER A 78 -5.13 1.18 9.32
N PRO A 79 -4.16 0.65 10.10
CA PRO A 79 -3.52 1.40 11.19
C PRO A 79 -2.58 2.50 10.69
N VAL A 80 -2.25 2.53 9.41
CA VAL A 80 -1.39 3.57 8.81
C VAL A 80 -2.12 4.91 8.85
N VAL A 81 -1.49 5.90 9.49
CA VAL A 81 -2.06 7.26 9.60
C VAL A 81 -1.86 7.98 8.26
N VAL A 82 -2.94 8.44 7.68
CA VAL A 82 -2.97 9.16 6.40
C VAL A 82 -3.49 10.57 6.59
N SER A 83 -3.02 11.50 5.77
CA SER A 83 -3.36 12.93 5.85
C SER A 83 -4.56 13.32 4.99
N SER A 84 -5.04 12.42 4.13
CA SER A 84 -6.21 12.61 3.29
C SER A 84 -6.99 11.31 3.11
N PRO A 85 -8.29 11.37 2.78
CA PRO A 85 -9.05 10.16 2.45
C PRO A 85 -8.42 9.45 1.25
N LEU A 86 -8.07 8.18 1.44
CA LEU A 86 -7.53 7.32 0.39
C LEU A 86 -7.73 5.84 0.73
N PHE A 87 -7.47 4.98 -0.23
CA PHE A 87 -7.13 3.58 0.00
C PHE A 87 -5.88 3.21 -0.78
N TYR A 88 -5.07 2.37 -0.20
CA TYR A 88 -3.98 1.68 -0.86
C TYR A 88 -4.02 0.21 -0.44
N ALA A 89 -4.14 -0.68 -1.40
CA ALA A 89 -4.28 -2.11 -1.14
C ALA A 89 -3.40 -2.93 -2.09
N ASP A 90 -2.92 -4.06 -1.57
CA ASP A 90 -2.33 -5.15 -2.34
C ASP A 90 -3.38 -6.25 -2.51
N ALA A 91 -3.65 -6.65 -3.74
CA ALA A 91 -4.64 -7.67 -4.05
C ALA A 91 -4.05 -8.79 -4.91
N GLN A 92 -4.35 -10.03 -4.54
CA GLN A 92 -4.07 -11.22 -5.30
C GLN A 92 -5.39 -11.83 -5.78
N LEU A 93 -5.50 -12.04 -7.07
CA LEU A 93 -6.71 -12.55 -7.69
C LEU A 93 -6.43 -13.89 -8.38
N ALA A 94 -7.19 -14.91 -8.05
CA ALA A 94 -7.20 -16.15 -8.83
C ALA A 94 -7.82 -15.90 -10.22
N PRO A 95 -7.54 -16.74 -11.21
CA PRO A 95 -8.16 -16.62 -12.51
C PRO A 95 -9.69 -16.56 -12.42
N GLY A 96 -10.29 -15.50 -13.00
CA GLY A 96 -11.73 -15.27 -12.98
C GLY A 96 -12.28 -14.64 -11.69
N ALA A 97 -11.44 -14.45 -10.67
CA ALA A 97 -11.86 -13.73 -9.46
C ALA A 97 -12.13 -12.24 -9.75
N ARG A 98 -12.98 -11.64 -8.93
CA ARG A 98 -13.39 -10.25 -9.06
C ARG A 98 -13.09 -9.48 -7.79
N LEU A 99 -12.65 -8.24 -7.95
CA LEU A 99 -12.44 -7.29 -6.85
C LEU A 99 -13.30 -6.04 -7.09
N PRO A 100 -14.44 -5.89 -6.40
CA PRO A 100 -15.18 -4.64 -6.43
C PRO A 100 -14.34 -3.53 -5.81
N LEU A 101 -14.17 -2.40 -6.53
CA LEU A 101 -13.45 -1.26 -5.97
C LEU A 101 -14.35 -0.44 -5.03
N PRO A 102 -13.79 0.16 -3.96
CA PRO A 102 -14.54 0.97 -3.01
C PRO A 102 -15.20 2.16 -3.73
N VAL A 103 -16.52 2.31 -3.55
CA VAL A 103 -17.32 3.36 -4.23
C VAL A 103 -17.17 4.72 -3.56
N GLU A 104 -16.72 4.74 -2.31
CA GLU A 104 -16.48 5.94 -1.51
C GLU A 104 -15.31 6.80 -2.00
N HIS A 105 -14.50 6.28 -2.92
CA HIS A 105 -13.38 7.00 -3.54
C HIS A 105 -13.70 7.28 -5.01
N GLU A 106 -13.67 8.53 -5.39
CA GLU A 106 -13.98 8.99 -6.76
C GLU A 106 -12.91 8.52 -7.75
N GLU A 107 -11.65 8.76 -7.42
CA GLU A 107 -10.50 8.37 -8.24
C GLU A 107 -9.95 7.02 -7.79
N ARG A 108 -9.79 6.12 -8.75
CA ARG A 108 -9.32 4.75 -8.48
C ARG A 108 -8.42 4.30 -9.62
N GLY A 109 -7.31 3.69 -9.28
CA GLY A 109 -6.35 3.14 -10.23
C GLY A 109 -5.90 1.75 -9.80
N ALA A 110 -5.42 0.96 -10.74
CA ALA A 110 -4.79 -0.32 -10.48
C ALA A 110 -3.43 -0.38 -11.19
N TYR A 111 -2.42 -0.85 -10.47
CA TYR A 111 -1.12 -1.18 -11.03
C TYR A 111 -0.95 -2.70 -11.03
N VAL A 112 -0.81 -3.29 -12.20
CA VAL A 112 -0.67 -4.74 -12.35
C VAL A 112 0.80 -5.12 -12.21
N VAL A 113 1.13 -5.80 -11.12
CA VAL A 113 2.50 -6.29 -10.83
C VAL A 113 2.78 -7.58 -11.60
N GLN A 114 1.78 -8.46 -11.71
CA GLN A 114 1.92 -9.75 -12.38
C GLN A 114 0.56 -10.19 -12.95
N GLY A 115 0.59 -10.79 -14.14
CA GLY A 115 -0.61 -11.27 -14.81
C GLY A 115 -1.35 -10.18 -15.58
N GLY A 116 -2.67 -10.24 -15.58
CA GLY A 116 -3.53 -9.29 -16.26
C GLY A 116 -4.89 -9.18 -15.58
N VAL A 117 -5.49 -8.01 -15.66
CA VAL A 117 -6.84 -7.74 -15.15
C VAL A 117 -7.68 -7.06 -16.23
N GLU A 118 -8.97 -7.17 -16.10
CA GLU A 118 -9.93 -6.44 -16.91
C GLU A 118 -10.68 -5.45 -16.01
N VAL A 119 -10.71 -4.18 -16.39
CA VAL A 119 -11.42 -3.13 -15.68
C VAL A 119 -12.47 -2.53 -16.62
N ALA A 120 -13.74 -2.68 -16.27
CA ALA A 120 -14.87 -2.16 -17.06
C ALA A 120 -14.81 -2.58 -18.56
N GLY A 121 -14.39 -3.82 -18.86
CA GLY A 121 -14.26 -4.34 -20.21
C GLY A 121 -12.97 -3.93 -20.96
N VAL A 122 -12.07 -3.22 -20.33
CA VAL A 122 -10.74 -2.87 -20.86
C VAL A 122 -9.69 -3.75 -20.21
N ARG A 123 -8.84 -4.36 -21.04
CA ARG A 123 -7.78 -5.30 -20.62
C ARG A 123 -6.41 -4.64 -20.67
#